data_c6ca179aaa40436cdf97969ef59c839b
#
_entry.id   c6ca179aaa40436cdf97969ef59c839b
#
_cell.length_a   1.000
_cell.length_b   1.000
_cell.length_c   1.000
_cell.angle_alpha   90.00
_cell.angle_beta   90.00
_cell.angle_gamma   90.00
#
_symmetry.space_group_name_H-M   'P 1'
#
loop_
_entity.id
_entity.type
_entity.pdbx_description
1 polymer ?
#
loop_
_entity_poly.entity_id
_entity_poly.type
_entity_poly.pdbx_seq_one_letter_code
_entity_poly.pdbx_strand_id
1 'polypeptide(L)'
;MNSVELGEVRNSFETLEEKYEVIMYGSQVEGGSRPSSDVDIAVITRKVSKEENVKIQEELLGILPLKYDIRVFELYPIYIQMSIIENYKVVFGDPLEISEYFYQYRKKWDDCKHRILSNQFLSYKERLSLI
;
A
#
# COMPACT_ATOMS: atom_id res chain seq x y z
N MET A 1 11.21 -10.72 17.59
CA MET A 1 10.53 -10.25 17.05
C MET A 1 10.37 -9.08 17.25
N ASN A 2 10.19 -8.45 17.24
CA ASN A 2 10.11 -7.51 17.40
C ASN A 2 9.31 -6.74 16.61
N SER A 3 8.79 -7.17 15.69
CA SER A 3 7.84 -6.50 14.89
C SER A 3 6.54 -6.33 15.64
N VAL A 4 5.73 -5.39 15.24
CA VAL A 4 4.42 -5.14 15.82
C VAL A 4 3.53 -6.34 15.57
N GLU A 5 2.87 -6.82 16.61
CA GLU A 5 1.95 -7.93 16.45
C GLU A 5 0.70 -7.52 15.70
N LEU A 6 0.18 -8.41 14.89
CA LEU A 6 -1.01 -8.16 14.09
C LEU A 6 -2.20 -7.77 14.97
N GLY A 7 -2.34 -8.39 16.14
CA GLY A 7 -3.41 -8.04 17.08
C GLY A 7 -3.35 -6.61 17.56
N GLU A 8 -2.14 -6.10 17.81
CA GLU A 8 -1.95 -4.71 18.21
C GLU A 8 -2.38 -3.76 17.10
N VAL A 9 -2.01 -4.08 15.86
CA VAL A 9 -2.41 -3.27 14.71
C VAL A 9 -3.92 -3.27 14.57
N ARG A 10 -4.55 -4.44 14.68
CA ARG A 10 -6.01 -4.55 14.59
C ARG A 10 -6.71 -3.68 15.63
N ASN A 11 -6.22 -3.68 16.86
CA ASN A 11 -6.80 -2.85 17.92
C ASN A 11 -6.70 -1.37 17.60
N SER A 12 -5.58 -0.95 17.02
CA SER A 12 -5.37 0.46 16.67
C SER A 12 -6.31 0.94 15.57
N PHE A 13 -6.73 0.04 14.68
CA PHE A 13 -7.57 0.40 13.53
C PHE A 13 -8.98 -0.15 13.59
N GLU A 14 -9.44 -0.55 14.77
CA GLU A 14 -10.75 -1.15 14.95
C GLU A 14 -11.89 -0.31 14.37
N THR A 15 -11.79 1.02 14.43
CA THR A 15 -12.82 1.91 13.89
C THR A 15 -12.97 1.83 12.38
N LEU A 16 -11.99 1.28 11.68
CA LEU A 16 -12.00 1.17 10.23
C LEU A 16 -12.55 -0.16 9.74
N GLU A 17 -12.72 -1.13 10.63
CA GLU A 17 -13.08 -2.49 10.27
C GLU A 17 -14.34 -2.60 9.41
N GLU A 18 -15.35 -1.81 9.73
CA GLU A 18 -16.63 -1.85 9.00
C GLU A 18 -16.61 -1.04 7.70
N LYS A 19 -15.63 -0.16 7.55
CA LYS A 19 -15.59 0.75 6.41
C LYS A 19 -14.64 0.33 5.30
N TYR A 20 -13.51 -0.26 5.66
CA TYR A 20 -12.44 -0.51 4.71
C TYR A 20 -11.75 -1.83 4.99
N GLU A 21 -11.17 -2.38 3.95
CA GLU A 21 -10.18 -3.45 4.10
C GLU A 21 -8.86 -2.78 4.45
N VAL A 22 -8.08 -3.39 5.33
CA VAL A 22 -6.81 -2.82 5.81
C VAL A 22 -5.73 -3.89 5.76
N ILE A 23 -4.58 -3.54 5.21
CA ILE A 23 -3.44 -4.46 5.15
C ILE A 23 -2.19 -3.78 5.71
N MET A 24 -1.27 -4.60 6.17
CA MET A 24 0.04 -4.17 6.64
C MET A 24 1.09 -4.66 5.64
N TYR A 25 2.07 -3.83 5.34
CA TYR A 25 3.12 -4.19 4.39
C TYR A 25 4.45 -3.57 4.79
N GLY A 26 5.47 -3.78 3.98
CA GLY A 26 6.78 -3.17 4.21
C GLY A 26 7.67 -3.98 5.14
N SER A 27 8.62 -3.33 5.78
CA SER A 27 9.66 -3.99 6.58
C SER A 27 9.10 -4.82 7.73
N GLN A 28 7.98 -4.43 8.31
CA GLN A 28 7.36 -5.18 9.40
C GLN A 28 6.86 -6.56 8.95
N VAL A 29 6.39 -6.65 7.71
CA VAL A 29 5.92 -7.91 7.14
C VAL A 29 7.09 -8.78 6.70
N GLU A 30 8.12 -8.15 6.13
CA GLU A 30 9.28 -8.85 5.61
C GLU A 30 10.25 -9.35 6.67
N GLY A 31 10.04 -8.95 7.92
CA GLY A 31 10.86 -9.41 9.02
C GLY A 31 12.20 -8.72 9.16
N GLY A 32 12.47 -7.72 8.36
CA GLY A 32 13.70 -6.95 8.42
C GLY A 32 13.54 -5.64 9.18
N SER A 33 12.52 -5.54 9.99
CA SER A 33 12.19 -4.29 10.66
C SER A 33 13.21 -3.89 11.72
N ARG A 34 13.40 -2.60 11.84
CA ARG A 34 14.17 -2.01 12.93
C ARG A 34 13.19 -1.50 13.97
N PRO A 35 13.62 -1.41 15.25
CA PRO A 35 12.74 -0.90 16.31
C PRO A 35 12.17 0.49 16.01
N SER A 36 12.89 1.32 15.26
CA SER A 36 12.47 2.67 14.90
C SER A 36 11.67 2.73 13.60
N SER A 37 11.46 1.62 12.93
CA SER A 37 10.72 1.61 11.66
C SER A 37 9.24 1.85 11.90
N ASP A 38 8.63 2.66 11.03
CA ASP A 38 7.20 2.87 11.05
C ASP A 38 6.50 1.60 10.55
N VAL A 39 5.27 1.43 11.00
CA VAL A 39 4.43 0.34 10.50
C VAL A 39 3.66 0.86 9.29
N ASP A 40 3.87 0.23 8.15
CA ASP A 40 3.24 0.65 6.89
C ASP A 40 1.86 0.00 6.76
N ILE A 41 0.84 0.83 6.65
CA ILE A 41 -0.55 0.40 6.56
C ILE A 41 -1.16 0.93 5.27
N ALA A 42 -1.83 0.06 4.53
CA ALA A 42 -2.60 0.47 3.35
C ALA A 42 -4.07 0.21 3.60
N VAL A 43 -4.88 1.20 3.32
CA VAL A 43 -6.34 1.11 3.40
C VAL A 43 -6.88 0.95 1.99
N ILE A 44 -7.65 -0.09 1.78
CA ILE A 44 -8.22 -0.40 0.47
C ILE A 44 -9.64 0.13 0.44
N THR A 45 -9.87 1.17 -0.35
CA THR A 45 -11.19 1.81 -0.44
C THR A 45 -12.04 1.25 -1.56
N ARG A 46 -11.42 0.64 -2.56
CA ARG A 46 -12.06 0.15 -3.79
C ARG A 46 -12.73 1.27 -4.60
N LYS A 47 -12.40 2.52 -4.29
CA LYS A 47 -12.94 3.67 -5.01
C LYS A 47 -12.02 4.06 -6.16
N VAL A 48 -12.64 4.43 -7.28
CA VAL A 48 -11.89 4.83 -8.48
C VAL A 48 -11.52 6.31 -8.44
N SER A 49 -12.33 7.13 -7.80
CA SER A 49 -12.12 8.57 -7.76
C SER A 49 -10.89 8.96 -6.93
N LYS A 50 -9.94 9.62 -7.55
CA LYS A 50 -8.76 10.11 -6.86
C LYS A 50 -9.14 11.13 -5.79
N GLU A 51 -10.10 12.00 -6.07
CA GLU A 51 -10.54 13.03 -5.14
C GLU A 51 -11.13 12.44 -3.86
N GLU A 52 -11.96 11.40 -4.01
CA GLU A 52 -12.52 10.72 -2.84
C GLU A 52 -11.44 10.05 -2.02
N ASN A 53 -10.48 9.41 -2.69
CA ASN A 53 -9.38 8.74 -2.00
C ASN A 53 -8.48 9.72 -1.26
N VAL A 54 -8.24 10.90 -1.82
CA VAL A 54 -7.47 11.95 -1.15
C VAL A 54 -8.17 12.42 0.11
N LYS A 55 -9.49 12.61 0.06
CA LYS A 55 -10.26 12.99 1.24
C LYS A 55 -10.17 11.95 2.34
N ILE A 56 -10.29 10.68 1.96
CA ILE A 56 -10.17 9.58 2.91
C ILE A 56 -8.79 9.58 3.53
N GLN A 57 -7.75 9.76 2.72
CA GLN A 57 -6.36 9.83 3.19
C GLN A 57 -6.20 10.93 4.25
N GLU A 58 -6.74 12.12 4.00
CA GLU A 58 -6.67 13.23 4.93
C GLU A 58 -7.38 12.93 6.25
N GLU A 59 -8.57 12.32 6.18
CA GLU A 59 -9.31 11.92 7.36
C GLU A 59 -8.53 10.89 8.20
N LEU A 60 -7.93 9.91 7.55
CA LEU A 60 -7.16 8.88 8.23
C LEU A 60 -5.95 9.46 8.95
N LEU A 61 -5.27 10.38 8.32
CA LEU A 61 -4.09 11.01 8.93
C LEU A 61 -4.46 11.82 10.18
N GLY A 62 -5.69 12.30 10.25
CA GLY A 62 -6.17 13.08 11.37
C GLY A 62 -6.59 12.27 12.59
N ILE A 63 -6.85 10.96 12.43
CA ILE A 63 -7.41 10.15 13.50
C ILE A 63 -6.44 9.11 14.06
N LEU A 64 -5.44 8.72 13.32
CA LEU A 64 -4.66 7.54 13.66
C LEU A 64 -3.30 7.88 14.28
N PRO A 65 -2.72 6.97 15.09
CA PRO A 65 -1.45 7.21 15.74
C PRO A 65 -0.31 7.48 14.76
N LEU A 66 0.60 8.37 15.15
CA LEU A 66 1.73 8.77 14.31
C LEU A 66 2.71 7.64 14.02
N LYS A 67 2.71 6.57 14.82
CA LYS A 67 3.62 5.46 14.58
C LYS A 67 3.26 4.62 13.35
N TYR A 68 2.10 4.85 12.77
CA TYR A 68 1.67 4.16 11.57
C TYR A 68 1.78 5.09 10.36
N ASP A 69 2.40 4.59 9.30
CA ASP A 69 2.41 5.29 8.03
C ASP A 69 1.23 4.76 7.23
N ILE A 70 0.15 5.53 7.21
CA ILE A 70 -1.12 5.11 6.62
C ILE A 70 -1.33 5.78 5.29
N ARG A 71 -1.65 4.96 4.29
CA ARG A 71 -1.97 5.48 2.97
C ARG A 71 -3.10 4.69 2.33
N VAL A 72 -3.86 5.36 1.48
CA VAL A 72 -4.87 4.70 0.68
C VAL A 72 -4.18 3.97 -0.47
N PHE A 73 -4.45 2.67 -0.59
CA PHE A 73 -3.82 1.82 -1.58
C PHE A 73 -4.00 2.35 -3.02
N GLU A 74 -5.20 2.81 -3.33
CA GLU A 74 -5.55 3.28 -4.67
C GLU A 74 -4.83 4.56 -5.08
N LEU A 75 -4.20 5.27 -4.13
CA LEU A 75 -3.45 6.49 -4.44
C LEU A 75 -2.01 6.22 -4.86
N TYR A 76 -1.51 5.01 -4.67
CA TYR A 76 -0.15 4.68 -5.05
C TYR A 76 -0.02 4.45 -6.57
N PRO A 77 1.13 4.76 -7.16
CA PRO A 77 1.40 4.35 -8.53
C PRO A 77 1.48 2.83 -8.63
N ILE A 78 1.28 2.31 -9.83
CA ILE A 78 1.15 0.86 -10.05
C ILE A 78 2.37 0.07 -9.56
N TYR A 79 3.57 0.58 -9.72
CA TYR A 79 4.76 -0.16 -9.30
C TYR A 79 4.86 -0.29 -7.78
N ILE A 80 4.38 0.71 -7.03
CA ILE A 80 4.31 0.62 -5.57
C ILE A 80 3.20 -0.35 -5.16
N GLN A 81 2.06 -0.28 -5.83
CA GLN A 81 0.95 -1.21 -5.58
C GLN A 81 1.40 -2.65 -5.75
N MET A 82 2.20 -2.92 -6.78
CA MET A 82 2.71 -4.28 -7.00
C MET A 82 3.66 -4.72 -5.89
N SER A 83 4.49 -3.82 -5.39
CA SER A 83 5.37 -4.12 -4.26
C SER A 83 4.56 -4.51 -3.02
N ILE A 84 3.46 -3.80 -2.77
CA ILE A 84 2.55 -4.10 -1.65
C ILE A 84 1.89 -5.46 -1.84
N ILE A 85 1.37 -5.72 -3.05
CA ILE A 85 0.68 -6.96 -3.38
C ILE A 85 1.56 -8.21 -3.18
N GLU A 86 2.85 -8.07 -3.42
CA GLU A 86 3.77 -9.19 -3.30
C GLU A 86 4.03 -9.61 -1.86
N ASN A 87 3.83 -8.72 -0.91
CA ASN A 87 4.18 -9.02 0.48
C ASN A 87 3.36 -8.19 1.46
N TYR A 88 2.22 -8.71 1.86
CA TYR A 88 1.31 -8.03 2.78
C TYR A 88 0.68 -9.02 3.76
N LYS A 89 0.13 -8.48 4.84
CA LYS A 89 -0.69 -9.24 5.80
C LYS A 89 -2.02 -8.52 5.96
N VAL A 90 -3.10 -9.26 6.01
CA VAL A 90 -4.44 -8.70 6.17
C VAL A 90 -4.67 -8.33 7.63
N VAL A 91 -5.07 -7.10 7.86
CA VAL A 91 -5.49 -6.63 9.19
C VAL A 91 -7.00 -6.76 9.32
N PHE A 92 -7.75 -6.19 8.38
CA PHE A 92 -9.20 -6.33 8.29
C PHE A 92 -9.60 -6.68 6.86
N GLY A 93 -10.49 -7.63 6.73
CA GLY A 93 -11.03 -8.02 5.44
C GLY A 93 -10.87 -9.50 5.17
N ASP A 94 -11.50 -9.97 4.10
CA ASP A 94 -11.40 -11.36 3.67
C ASP A 94 -10.18 -11.50 2.76
N PRO A 95 -9.19 -12.33 3.14
CA PRO A 95 -8.00 -12.51 2.31
C PRO A 95 -8.29 -12.90 0.87
N LEU A 96 -9.31 -13.72 0.63
CA LEU A 96 -9.65 -14.13 -0.72
C LEU A 96 -10.20 -12.96 -1.54
N GLU A 97 -11.09 -12.17 -0.96
CA GLU A 97 -11.65 -11.01 -1.65
C GLU A 97 -10.59 -9.96 -1.96
N ILE A 98 -9.66 -9.76 -1.03
CA ILE A 98 -8.53 -8.84 -1.24
C ILE A 98 -7.64 -9.36 -2.36
N SER A 99 -7.35 -10.65 -2.37
CA SER A 99 -6.52 -11.27 -3.40
C SER A 99 -7.17 -11.14 -4.79
N GLU A 100 -8.48 -11.30 -4.87
CA GLU A 100 -9.22 -11.13 -6.12
C GLU A 100 -9.17 -9.68 -6.61
N TYR A 101 -9.30 -8.73 -5.69
CA TYR A 101 -9.18 -7.32 -6.03
C TYR A 101 -7.77 -7.02 -6.54
N PHE A 102 -6.76 -7.54 -5.90
CA PHE A 102 -5.36 -7.34 -6.30
C PHE A 102 -5.03 -7.99 -7.64
N TYR A 103 -5.76 -9.03 -8.02
CA TYR A 103 -5.56 -9.67 -9.32
C TYR A 103 -5.71 -8.69 -10.48
N GLN A 104 -6.65 -7.76 -10.38
CA GLN A 104 -6.85 -6.73 -11.39
C GLN A 104 -5.59 -5.87 -11.56
N TYR A 105 -4.90 -5.58 -10.48
CA TYR A 105 -3.67 -4.79 -10.51
C TYR A 105 -2.51 -5.58 -11.11
N ARG A 106 -2.42 -6.87 -10.78
CA ARG A 106 -1.40 -7.75 -11.35
C ARG A 106 -1.56 -7.85 -12.85
N LYS A 107 -2.79 -7.99 -13.31
CA LYS A 107 -3.10 -8.07 -14.72
C LYS A 107 -2.75 -6.77 -15.43
N LYS A 108 -3.11 -5.65 -14.84
CA LYS A 108 -2.78 -4.34 -15.37
C LYS A 108 -1.27 -4.14 -15.47
N TRP A 109 -0.55 -4.58 -14.45
CA TRP A 109 0.91 -4.50 -14.44
C TRP A 109 1.52 -5.35 -15.55
N ASP A 110 1.05 -6.57 -15.73
CA ASP A 110 1.55 -7.44 -16.79
C ASP A 110 1.33 -6.83 -18.18
N ASP A 111 0.22 -6.12 -18.37
CA ASP A 111 -0.10 -5.48 -19.64
C ASP A 111 0.74 -4.23 -19.92
N CYS A 112 1.17 -3.52 -18.88
CA CYS A 112 1.81 -2.21 -19.06
C CYS A 112 3.25 -2.12 -18.56
N LYS A 113 3.79 -3.15 -17.88
CA LYS A 113 5.11 -3.05 -17.27
C LYS A 113 6.24 -2.73 -18.24
N HIS A 114 6.18 -3.31 -19.42
CA HIS A 114 7.22 -3.05 -20.43
C HIS A 114 7.22 -1.58 -20.83
N ARG A 115 6.06 -0.99 -21.01
CA ARG A 115 5.92 0.41 -21.38
C ARG A 115 6.44 1.33 -20.28
N ILE A 116 6.08 1.03 -19.02
CA ILE A 116 6.52 1.83 -17.87
C ILE A 116 8.02 1.76 -17.70
N LEU A 117 8.57 0.55 -17.74
CA LEU A 117 10.01 0.35 -17.58
C LEU A 117 10.81 0.97 -18.71
N SER A 118 10.31 0.85 -19.95
CA SER A 118 10.96 1.46 -21.11
C SER A 118 10.97 2.99 -21.00
N ASN A 119 9.87 3.58 -20.57
CA ASN A 119 9.78 5.03 -20.39
C ASN A 119 10.73 5.53 -19.32
N GLN A 120 10.84 4.81 -18.22
CA GLN A 120 11.77 5.16 -17.15
C GLN A 120 13.22 5.08 -17.63
N PHE A 121 13.53 4.05 -18.39
CA PHE A 121 14.88 3.87 -18.94
C PHE A 121 15.24 4.99 -19.90
N LEU A 122 14.32 5.35 -20.78
CA LEU A 122 14.56 6.44 -21.73
C LEU A 122 14.75 7.78 -21.04
N SER A 123 13.95 8.07 -20.02
CA SER A 123 14.10 9.29 -19.22
C SER A 123 15.44 9.36 -18.54
N TYR A 124 15.88 8.24 -18.00
CA TYR A 124 17.19 8.16 -17.34
C TYR A 124 18.32 8.40 -18.34
N LYS A 125 18.22 7.79 -19.51
CA LYS A 125 19.19 7.94 -20.58
C LYS A 125 19.27 9.38 -21.06
N GLU A 126 18.13 10.02 -21.20
CA GLU A 126 18.06 11.44 -21.59
C GLU A 126 18.76 12.32 -20.56
N ARG A 127 18.56 12.05 -19.28
CA ARG A 127 19.23 12.79 -18.21
C ARG A 127 20.73 12.65 -18.31
N LEU A 128 21.22 11.44 -18.56
CA LEU A 128 22.64 11.19 -18.70
C LEU A 128 23.23 11.92 -19.91
N SER A 129 22.47 12.01 -20.99
CA SER A 129 22.96 12.66 -22.20
C SER A 129 23.01 14.18 -22.09
N LEU A 130 22.32 14.76 -21.10
CA LEU A 130 22.34 16.20 -20.84
C LEU A 130 23.49 16.63 -19.95
N ILE A 131 24.17 15.68 -19.35
CA ILE A 131 25.34 15.93 -18.52
C ILE A 131 26.59 15.90 -19.39
#